data_f5177e72ec2766e1dc769c0020b27a0d
#
_entry.id   f5177e72ec2766e1dc769c0020b27a0d
#
_cell.length_a   1.000
_cell.length_b   1.000
_cell.length_c   1.000
_cell.angle_alpha   90.00
_cell.angle_beta   90.00
_cell.angle_gamma   90.00
#
_symmetry.space_group_name_H-M   'P 1'
#
loop_
_entity.id
_entity.type
_entity.pdbx_description
1 polymer ?
#
loop_
_entity_poly.entity_id
_entity_poly.type
_entity_poly.pdbx_seq_one_letter_code
_entity_poly.pdbx_strand_id
1 'polypeptide(L)'
;MARVDPAIAAPPLRLHNHDGFLFFFLLLLLFSSVDASVHSYIGEKFTPKGNAFILHGGSEGLYASLPHANATAGRGDSFIRFEKITFTRPEKSVENSKDTDSVLVQAIIFEVEDRETIGGSAYGGQRAICCTPDLAKLGACTQGTVIYRPSTQNPKWPQVLAATFNGKDLVTTLPSQNIPITRTGMFNLYFIYCDPALNGLVIEGKTVWKNPTGYLPGRMAPLMNFYGFMSLAFVILGIFWFSQYVRFWREVLPLQNCITFVIALGMLEMAFWYFEYAEFNDTGLRPMGITFWAVTFGTVKRTVSWVIILVVSMGYGVVRPTLGGLTSKVIMLGATFFLASEILELVENAGAVSDFAGKARLFLVLPVALLDAFFIIWIFTSLSKTLDKLQARRLIAKLDIYRKFTNALAVTVVVSVGWICYELYFKSNDVYNGHWQNAWIIPAFWQVLSFSLLCVIAALWAPSQNSMRYAYSDDGSEDFDREDSFSLIKPGPVSSKDARGSAGLMDARAAVSNDTTTSHDGDIEEDKRE
;
A
#
# COMPACT_ATOMS: atom_id res chain seq x y z
N MET A 1 -34.52 5.66 61.76
CA MET A 1 -33.07 5.85 61.59
C MET A 1 -32.53 4.66 60.85
N ALA A 2 -32.37 4.76 59.55
CA ALA A 2 -31.71 3.78 58.68
C ALA A 2 -30.77 4.56 57.76
N ARG A 3 -29.48 4.31 57.91
CA ARG A 3 -28.38 4.90 57.16
C ARG A 3 -28.38 4.31 55.72
N VAL A 4 -28.38 5.17 54.73
CA VAL A 4 -28.16 4.85 53.34
C VAL A 4 -26.67 5.05 53.09
N ASP A 5 -25.97 3.99 52.66
CA ASP A 5 -24.55 4.04 52.24
C ASP A 5 -24.48 4.60 50.79
N PRO A 6 -23.46 5.45 50.49
CA PRO A 6 -23.28 5.99 49.15
C PRO A 6 -22.58 4.98 48.24
N ALA A 7 -23.14 4.82 47.02
CA ALA A 7 -22.59 4.03 45.91
C ALA A 7 -21.15 4.46 45.56
N ILE A 8 -20.26 3.48 45.46
CA ILE A 8 -18.89 3.61 45.01
C ILE A 8 -18.93 3.87 43.48
N ALA A 9 -18.61 5.10 43.11
CA ALA A 9 -18.37 5.46 41.70
C ALA A 9 -17.01 4.92 41.26
N ALA A 10 -16.99 4.11 40.24
CA ALA A 10 -15.75 3.65 39.58
C ALA A 10 -14.97 4.85 39.00
N PRO A 11 -13.64 4.89 39.17
CA PRO A 11 -12.84 5.99 38.62
C PRO A 11 -12.78 5.92 37.08
N PRO A 12 -12.75 7.08 36.40
CA PRO A 12 -12.58 7.11 34.94
C PRO A 12 -11.17 6.61 34.60
N LEU A 13 -11.09 5.68 33.65
CA LEU A 13 -9.85 5.23 33.02
C LEU A 13 -9.18 6.45 32.36
N ARG A 14 -8.20 7.04 33.05
CA ARG A 14 -7.23 7.96 32.45
C ARG A 14 -6.28 7.12 31.58
N LEU A 15 -6.53 7.09 30.27
CA LEU A 15 -5.48 6.71 29.33
C LEU A 15 -4.34 7.73 29.48
N HIS A 16 -3.21 7.28 29.98
CA HIS A 16 -2.01 8.08 30.06
C HIS A 16 -1.53 8.37 28.63
N ASN A 17 -1.46 9.64 28.26
CA ASN A 17 -0.90 10.14 26.99
C ASN A 17 0.56 9.69 26.74
N HIS A 18 1.23 9.15 27.75
CA HIS A 18 2.60 8.65 27.66
C HIS A 18 2.73 7.30 26.95
N ASP A 19 1.72 6.43 27.05
CA ASP A 19 1.80 5.08 26.48
C ASP A 19 1.68 5.09 24.96
N GLY A 20 0.90 6.00 24.41
CA GLY A 20 0.80 6.22 22.96
C GLY A 20 2.08 6.81 22.37
N PHE A 21 2.74 7.72 23.09
CA PHE A 21 4.00 8.32 22.68
C PHE A 21 5.15 7.32 22.77
N LEU A 22 5.16 6.47 23.81
CA LEU A 22 6.16 5.42 24.01
C LEU A 22 6.03 4.33 22.93
N PHE A 23 4.80 3.92 22.59
CA PHE A 23 4.53 2.97 21.50
C PHE A 23 4.97 3.53 20.15
N PHE A 24 4.69 4.81 19.90
CA PHE A 24 5.12 5.52 18.69
C PHE A 24 6.65 5.64 18.60
N PHE A 25 7.32 5.92 19.74
CA PHE A 25 8.77 5.99 19.80
C PHE A 25 9.43 4.61 19.67
N LEU A 26 8.79 3.57 20.21
CA LEU A 26 9.23 2.18 20.04
C LEU A 26 9.08 1.72 18.58
N LEU A 27 8.01 2.14 17.92
CA LEU A 27 7.81 1.90 16.49
C LEU A 27 8.91 2.57 15.66
N LEU A 28 9.27 3.82 15.98
CA LEU A 28 10.38 4.53 15.32
C LEU A 28 11.75 3.86 15.54
N LEU A 29 11.97 3.19 16.67
CA LEU A 29 13.22 2.45 16.95
C LEU A 29 13.33 1.13 16.16
N LEU A 30 12.22 0.60 15.63
CA LEU A 30 12.23 -0.61 14.79
C LEU A 30 12.67 -0.33 13.34
N PHE A 31 12.85 0.93 12.96
CA PHE A 31 13.22 1.35 11.59
C PHE A 31 14.74 1.41 11.34
N SER A 32 15.51 0.45 11.83
CA SER A 32 16.98 0.53 11.75
C SER A 32 17.60 -0.06 10.47
N SER A 33 16.83 -0.73 9.61
CA SER A 33 17.40 -1.34 8.39
C SER A 33 16.48 -1.06 7.20
N VAL A 34 16.94 -0.17 6.35
CA VAL A 34 16.22 0.22 5.13
C VAL A 34 16.99 -0.29 3.93
N ASP A 35 16.32 -1.03 3.06
CA ASP A 35 16.79 -1.35 1.73
C ASP A 35 17.08 -0.04 0.98
N ALA A 36 18.33 0.23 0.82
CA ALA A 36 18.88 1.34 0.07
C ALA A 36 19.67 0.77 -1.10
N SER A 37 20.00 1.56 -2.10
CA SER A 37 21.00 1.16 -3.10
C SER A 37 22.40 0.99 -2.48
N VAL A 38 22.52 1.26 -1.20
CA VAL A 38 23.65 0.89 -0.34
C VAL A 38 23.20 -0.25 0.55
N HIS A 39 23.49 -1.49 0.15
CA HIS A 39 23.23 -2.67 0.96
C HIS A 39 24.33 -2.79 2.03
N SER A 40 23.94 -2.71 3.29
CA SER A 40 24.84 -2.83 4.45
C SER A 40 24.68 -4.19 5.11
N TYR A 41 25.78 -4.90 5.28
CA TYR A 41 25.84 -6.20 5.95
C TYR A 41 26.41 -5.99 7.34
N ILE A 42 25.65 -6.36 8.37
CA ILE A 42 26.03 -6.17 9.79
C ILE A 42 25.87 -7.51 10.51
N GLY A 43 26.90 -8.34 10.47
CA GLY A 43 26.86 -9.62 11.18
C GLY A 43 25.92 -10.66 10.58
N GLU A 44 25.63 -10.59 9.28
CA GLU A 44 24.70 -11.48 8.61
C GLU A 44 25.25 -12.89 8.46
N LYS A 45 24.36 -13.88 8.53
CA LYS A 45 24.70 -15.31 8.48
C LYS A 45 24.25 -15.95 7.17
N PHE A 46 25.05 -16.88 6.71
CA PHE A 46 24.75 -17.67 5.52
C PHE A 46 23.71 -18.79 5.80
N THR A 47 22.88 -19.05 4.82
CA THR A 47 21.87 -20.12 4.88
C THR A 47 22.28 -21.29 4.01
N PRO A 48 22.14 -22.55 4.47
CA PRO A 48 22.45 -23.73 3.66
C PRO A 48 21.41 -23.89 2.54
N LYS A 49 21.90 -24.07 1.29
CA LYS A 49 21.07 -24.33 0.12
C LYS A 49 21.72 -25.36 -0.78
N GLY A 50 21.20 -26.59 -0.78
CA GLY A 50 21.82 -27.71 -1.48
C GLY A 50 23.21 -28.02 -0.92
N ASN A 51 24.24 -27.98 -1.76
CA ASN A 51 25.64 -28.21 -1.40
C ASN A 51 26.45 -26.91 -1.17
N ALA A 52 25.78 -25.78 -0.97
CA ALA A 52 26.39 -24.47 -0.78
C ALA A 52 25.78 -23.75 0.42
N PHE A 53 26.53 -22.81 0.99
CA PHE A 53 26.04 -21.84 1.96
C PHE A 53 25.96 -20.48 1.27
N ILE A 54 24.78 -19.88 1.26
CA ILE A 54 24.47 -18.70 0.44
C ILE A 54 23.91 -17.59 1.32
N LEU A 55 24.39 -16.39 1.08
CA LEU A 55 23.81 -15.14 1.53
C LEU A 55 23.41 -14.30 0.32
N HIS A 56 22.19 -13.81 0.29
CA HIS A 56 21.70 -12.89 -0.74
C HIS A 56 22.21 -11.49 -0.45
N GLY A 57 23.11 -10.97 -1.28
CA GLY A 57 23.75 -9.67 -1.09
C GLY A 57 23.01 -8.49 -1.72
N GLY A 58 21.92 -8.74 -2.48
CA GLY A 58 21.12 -7.70 -3.11
C GLY A 58 20.62 -8.10 -4.48
N SER A 59 19.55 -7.42 -4.91
CA SER A 59 18.93 -7.64 -6.22
C SER A 59 18.33 -6.34 -6.73
N GLU A 60 18.93 -5.74 -7.78
CA GLU A 60 18.48 -4.46 -8.32
C GLU A 60 18.49 -4.42 -9.84
N GLY A 61 17.49 -3.68 -10.39
CA GLY A 61 17.49 -3.30 -11.80
C GLY A 61 18.45 -2.14 -12.04
N LEU A 62 19.41 -2.33 -12.95
CA LEU A 62 20.37 -1.31 -13.32
C LEU A 62 20.30 -1.03 -14.81
N TYR A 63 20.35 0.25 -15.15
CA TYR A 63 20.48 0.72 -16.53
C TYR A 63 21.94 0.75 -16.93
N ALA A 64 22.24 0.49 -18.20
CA ALA A 64 23.58 0.60 -18.75
C ALA A 64 24.12 2.02 -18.59
N SER A 65 25.43 2.14 -18.37
CA SER A 65 26.14 3.42 -18.38
C SER A 65 25.93 4.16 -19.69
N LEU A 66 25.78 5.48 -19.64
CA LEU A 66 25.62 6.30 -20.83
C LEU A 66 26.92 6.37 -21.64
N PRO A 67 26.85 6.38 -23.00
CA PRO A 67 28.05 6.33 -23.85
C PRO A 67 29.01 7.52 -23.71
N HIS A 68 28.56 8.64 -23.16
CA HIS A 68 29.31 9.87 -22.96
C HIS A 68 29.35 10.30 -21.47
N ALA A 69 29.43 9.33 -20.56
CA ALA A 69 29.57 9.63 -19.15
C ALA A 69 30.87 10.41 -18.92
N ASN A 70 30.79 11.68 -18.49
CA ASN A 70 31.93 12.49 -18.11
C ASN A 70 32.51 11.94 -16.81
N ALA A 71 33.66 11.31 -16.87
CA ALA A 71 34.36 10.69 -15.75
C ALA A 71 34.61 11.66 -14.57
N THR A 72 34.56 12.97 -14.81
CA THR A 72 34.75 14.03 -13.80
C THR A 72 33.50 14.38 -12.99
N ALA A 73 32.32 14.06 -13.47
CA ALA A 73 31.05 14.46 -12.80
C ALA A 73 30.30 13.30 -12.13
N GLY A 74 30.73 12.04 -12.34
CA GLY A 74 30.05 10.86 -11.79
C GLY A 74 28.59 10.69 -12.26
N ARG A 75 28.13 11.51 -13.19
CA ARG A 75 26.81 11.40 -13.83
C ARG A 75 26.91 10.57 -15.10
N GLY A 76 25.98 9.65 -15.26
CA GLY A 76 25.94 8.76 -16.43
C GLY A 76 26.60 7.41 -16.22
N ASP A 77 27.35 7.19 -15.15
CA ASP A 77 27.98 5.91 -14.81
C ASP A 77 27.03 5.04 -13.98
N SER A 78 26.95 3.77 -14.37
CA SER A 78 26.24 2.73 -13.63
C SER A 78 27.23 1.67 -13.17
N PHE A 79 27.17 1.31 -11.89
CA PHE A 79 28.13 0.37 -11.32
C PHE A 79 27.59 -0.32 -10.06
N ILE A 80 28.23 -1.46 -9.74
CA ILE A 80 28.17 -2.12 -8.43
C ILE A 80 29.55 -2.02 -7.80
N ARG A 81 29.66 -1.40 -6.63
CA ARG A 81 30.92 -1.20 -5.91
C ARG A 81 30.89 -1.92 -4.58
N PHE A 82 31.97 -2.64 -4.31
CA PHE A 82 32.21 -3.30 -3.03
C PHE A 82 33.04 -2.38 -2.13
N GLU A 83 32.55 -2.12 -0.91
CA GLU A 83 33.24 -1.28 0.06
C GLU A 83 33.43 -2.04 1.37
N LYS A 84 34.71 -2.34 1.71
CA LYS A 84 35.11 -2.95 2.99
C LYS A 84 34.34 -4.24 3.35
N ILE A 85 34.10 -5.12 2.37
CA ILE A 85 33.49 -6.41 2.66
C ILE A 85 34.49 -7.29 3.39
N THR A 86 34.17 -7.67 4.62
CA THR A 86 35.00 -8.46 5.53
C THR A 86 34.23 -9.72 5.93
N PHE A 87 34.90 -10.85 5.88
CA PHE A 87 34.38 -12.14 6.33
C PHE A 87 35.12 -12.56 7.59
N THR A 88 34.39 -12.93 8.65
CA THR A 88 34.92 -13.41 9.92
C THR A 88 34.43 -14.82 10.17
N ARG A 89 35.35 -15.77 10.35
CA ARG A 89 35.00 -17.15 10.66
C ARG A 89 35.06 -17.39 12.18
N PRO A 90 34.28 -18.34 12.72
CA PRO A 90 34.28 -18.66 14.13
C PRO A 90 35.62 -19.34 14.53
N GLU A 91 36.10 -19.06 15.74
CA GLU A 91 37.37 -19.59 16.28
C GLU A 91 37.45 -21.14 16.22
N LYS A 92 36.31 -21.82 16.45
CA LYS A 92 36.23 -23.29 16.36
C LYS A 92 36.59 -23.86 14.99
N SER A 93 36.41 -23.08 13.92
CA SER A 93 36.79 -23.52 12.57
C SER A 93 38.31 -23.43 12.33
N VAL A 94 39.01 -22.63 13.11
CA VAL A 94 40.48 -22.45 13.03
C VAL A 94 41.23 -23.59 13.72
N GLU A 95 40.70 -24.12 14.82
CA GLU A 95 41.34 -25.23 15.58
C GLU A 95 41.54 -26.49 14.71
N ASN A 96 40.64 -26.72 13.76
CA ASN A 96 40.68 -27.89 12.86
C ASN A 96 41.39 -27.64 11.52
N SER A 97 41.82 -26.41 11.24
CA SER A 97 42.51 -26.04 9.98
C SER A 97 44.01 -26.30 10.07
N LYS A 98 44.56 -26.90 9.02
CA LYS A 98 46.02 -27.01 8.84
C LYS A 98 46.55 -25.69 8.27
N ASP A 99 47.82 -25.35 8.58
CA ASP A 99 48.44 -24.12 8.13
C ASP A 99 48.54 -24.02 6.58
N THR A 100 48.36 -25.12 5.87
CA THR A 100 48.38 -25.20 4.40
C THR A 100 47.01 -25.12 3.75
N ASP A 101 45.94 -25.16 4.51
CA ASP A 101 44.59 -25.18 3.96
C ASP A 101 44.13 -23.75 3.56
N SER A 102 43.72 -23.57 2.31
CA SER A 102 43.11 -22.35 1.82
C SER A 102 41.62 -22.54 1.60
N VAL A 103 40.76 -21.76 2.27
CA VAL A 103 39.32 -21.85 2.15
C VAL A 103 38.76 -20.59 1.50
N LEU A 104 37.83 -20.76 0.56
CA LEU A 104 37.40 -19.71 -0.35
C LEU A 104 35.97 -19.27 -0.06
N VAL A 105 35.77 -17.95 -0.08
CA VAL A 105 34.44 -17.30 -0.13
C VAL A 105 34.35 -16.53 -1.45
N GLN A 106 33.24 -16.69 -2.15
CA GLN A 106 33.04 -16.05 -3.45
C GLN A 106 31.82 -15.13 -3.45
N ALA A 107 31.97 -13.95 -4.04
CA ALA A 107 30.85 -13.09 -4.40
C ALA A 107 30.58 -13.25 -5.88
N ILE A 108 29.39 -13.67 -6.26
CA ILE A 108 28.99 -13.83 -7.65
C ILE A 108 27.88 -12.84 -8.00
N ILE A 109 28.10 -12.07 -9.07
CA ILE A 109 27.14 -11.13 -9.63
C ILE A 109 26.73 -11.64 -11.00
N PHE A 110 25.42 -11.72 -11.23
CA PHE A 110 24.87 -12.20 -12.48
C PHE A 110 23.55 -11.51 -12.82
N GLU A 111 23.25 -11.42 -14.10
CA GLU A 111 21.96 -10.98 -14.59
C GLU A 111 20.91 -12.08 -14.41
N VAL A 112 19.67 -11.73 -14.09
CA VAL A 112 18.58 -12.72 -13.86
C VAL A 112 18.40 -13.67 -15.05
N GLU A 113 18.57 -13.18 -16.27
CA GLU A 113 18.51 -14.01 -17.48
C GLU A 113 19.59 -15.12 -17.50
N ASP A 114 20.76 -14.85 -16.91
CA ASP A 114 21.89 -15.78 -16.84
C ASP A 114 21.83 -16.72 -15.61
N ARG A 115 20.76 -16.70 -14.84
CA ARG A 115 20.62 -17.53 -13.62
C ARG A 115 20.86 -19.02 -13.88
N GLU A 116 20.48 -19.49 -15.07
CA GLU A 116 20.68 -20.89 -15.46
C GLU A 116 22.14 -21.25 -15.75
N THR A 117 23.00 -20.25 -15.88
CA THR A 117 24.44 -20.47 -16.07
C THR A 117 25.16 -20.80 -14.76
N ILE A 118 24.53 -20.53 -13.60
CA ILE A 118 25.10 -20.80 -12.27
C ILE A 118 24.69 -22.16 -11.79
N GLY A 119 25.66 -22.97 -11.37
CA GLY A 119 25.49 -24.35 -10.97
C GLY A 119 25.58 -25.32 -12.15
N GLY A 120 25.79 -26.57 -11.83
CA GLY A 120 25.92 -27.68 -12.77
C GLY A 120 25.01 -28.86 -12.41
N SER A 121 24.87 -29.81 -13.32
CA SER A 121 24.18 -31.07 -13.07
C SER A 121 25.05 -31.93 -12.15
N ALA A 122 24.49 -32.32 -10.99
CA ALA A 122 25.11 -33.29 -10.11
C ALA A 122 24.53 -34.70 -10.38
N TYR A 123 25.23 -35.71 -9.89
CA TYR A 123 24.73 -37.08 -9.95
C TYR A 123 23.35 -37.16 -9.31
N GLY A 124 22.39 -37.79 -9.98
CA GLY A 124 21.00 -37.91 -9.49
C GLY A 124 20.06 -36.77 -9.88
N GLY A 125 20.45 -35.87 -10.84
CA GLY A 125 19.58 -34.83 -11.38
C GLY A 125 19.43 -33.60 -10.49
N GLN A 126 20.12 -33.53 -9.35
CA GLN A 126 20.14 -32.35 -8.49
C GLN A 126 21.13 -31.30 -9.03
N ARG A 127 20.75 -30.03 -8.96
CA ARG A 127 21.61 -28.92 -9.35
C ARG A 127 22.62 -28.63 -8.22
N ALA A 128 23.91 -28.85 -8.49
CA ALA A 128 25.00 -28.48 -7.59
C ALA A 128 25.46 -27.04 -7.88
N ILE A 129 25.57 -26.26 -6.81
CA ILE A 129 26.11 -24.89 -6.89
C ILE A 129 27.61 -24.91 -6.71
N CYS A 130 28.09 -25.71 -5.76
CA CYS A 130 29.51 -25.90 -5.50
C CYS A 130 30.08 -27.09 -6.25
N CYS A 131 31.34 -26.96 -6.69
CA CYS A 131 32.09 -28.01 -7.36
C CYS A 131 32.37 -29.17 -6.39
N THR A 132 31.78 -30.33 -6.67
CA THR A 132 31.99 -31.55 -5.87
C THR A 132 33.33 -32.22 -6.28
N PRO A 133 33.93 -33.04 -5.40
CA PRO A 133 35.18 -33.76 -5.76
C PRO A 133 35.04 -34.61 -7.03
N ASP A 134 33.85 -35.15 -7.30
CA ASP A 134 33.61 -35.99 -8.50
C ASP A 134 33.56 -35.13 -9.78
N LEU A 135 32.98 -33.95 -9.74
CA LEU A 135 33.00 -33.00 -10.85
C LEU A 135 34.41 -32.42 -11.10
N ALA A 136 35.16 -32.21 -10.04
CA ALA A 136 36.54 -31.77 -10.14
C ALA A 136 37.47 -32.85 -10.80
N LYS A 137 37.28 -34.15 -10.48
CA LYS A 137 37.99 -35.26 -11.14
C LYS A 137 37.68 -35.34 -12.63
N LEU A 138 36.47 -34.92 -13.04
CA LEU A 138 36.09 -34.85 -14.47
C LEU A 138 36.63 -33.61 -15.18
N GLY A 139 37.37 -32.73 -14.48
CA GLY A 139 37.90 -31.51 -15.04
C GLY A 139 36.85 -30.43 -15.34
N ALA A 140 35.64 -30.62 -14.86
CA ALA A 140 34.53 -29.70 -15.13
C ALA A 140 34.61 -28.38 -14.32
N CYS A 141 35.24 -28.41 -13.14
CA CYS A 141 35.40 -27.26 -12.25
C CYS A 141 36.53 -27.48 -11.23
N THR A 142 36.89 -26.45 -10.50
CA THR A 142 37.87 -26.54 -9.39
C THR A 142 37.12 -26.85 -8.10
N GLN A 143 37.56 -27.86 -7.35
CA GLN A 143 36.94 -28.26 -6.09
C GLN A 143 36.80 -27.06 -5.12
N GLY A 144 35.65 -26.91 -4.46
CA GLY A 144 35.39 -25.84 -3.49
C GLY A 144 35.02 -24.48 -4.10
N THR A 145 34.95 -24.38 -5.43
CA THR A 145 34.50 -23.15 -6.12
C THR A 145 33.05 -23.27 -6.56
N VAL A 146 32.42 -22.11 -6.80
CA VAL A 146 31.09 -22.05 -7.42
C VAL A 146 31.18 -22.45 -8.88
N ILE A 147 30.27 -23.30 -9.34
CA ILE A 147 30.16 -23.69 -10.74
C ILE A 147 29.42 -22.58 -11.49
N TYR A 148 30.07 -22.03 -12.53
CA TYR A 148 29.41 -21.07 -13.42
C TYR A 148 29.90 -21.24 -14.85
N ARG A 149 29.05 -20.81 -15.78
CA ARG A 149 29.39 -20.77 -17.23
C ARG A 149 29.27 -19.34 -17.72
N PRO A 150 30.14 -18.89 -18.63
CA PRO A 150 30.00 -17.57 -19.25
C PRO A 150 28.63 -17.42 -19.90
N SER A 151 28.04 -16.24 -19.76
CA SER A 151 26.80 -15.90 -20.44
C SER A 151 26.98 -15.92 -21.96
N THR A 152 26.00 -16.42 -22.68
CA THR A 152 26.02 -16.43 -24.16
C THR A 152 25.92 -15.04 -24.75
N GLN A 153 25.27 -14.10 -24.05
CA GLN A 153 25.09 -12.73 -24.50
C GLN A 153 26.21 -11.78 -24.04
N ASN A 154 26.84 -12.09 -22.90
CA ASN A 154 27.92 -11.29 -22.34
C ASN A 154 29.02 -12.18 -21.76
N PRO A 155 30.08 -12.55 -22.54
CA PRO A 155 31.09 -13.51 -22.11
C PRO A 155 31.88 -13.11 -20.85
N LYS A 156 31.84 -11.81 -20.46
CA LYS A 156 32.47 -11.32 -19.23
C LYS A 156 31.62 -11.54 -17.98
N TRP A 157 30.40 -12.03 -18.13
CA TRP A 157 29.47 -12.31 -17.03
C TRP A 157 29.23 -13.84 -16.91
N PRO A 158 28.93 -14.34 -15.71
CA PRO A 158 28.87 -13.64 -14.42
C PRO A 158 30.21 -13.17 -13.90
N GLN A 159 30.21 -12.09 -13.07
CA GLN A 159 31.41 -11.60 -12.39
C GLN A 159 31.60 -12.34 -11.08
N VAL A 160 32.77 -12.88 -10.83
CA VAL A 160 33.10 -13.62 -9.62
C VAL A 160 34.31 -13.00 -8.94
N LEU A 161 34.09 -12.56 -7.71
CA LEU A 161 35.16 -12.08 -6.83
C LEU A 161 35.42 -13.12 -5.75
N ALA A 162 36.64 -13.29 -5.33
CA ALA A 162 37.06 -14.29 -4.37
C ALA A 162 37.84 -13.67 -3.21
N ALA A 163 37.55 -14.12 -2.00
CA ALA A 163 38.31 -13.85 -0.80
C ALA A 163 38.76 -15.19 -0.20
N THR A 164 40.05 -15.31 0.13
CA THR A 164 40.65 -16.56 0.62
C THR A 164 41.09 -16.41 2.07
N PHE A 165 40.74 -17.37 2.90
CA PHE A 165 41.31 -17.56 4.23
C PHE A 165 42.56 -18.43 4.09
N ASN A 166 43.71 -17.95 4.55
CA ASN A 166 44.97 -18.71 4.53
C ASN A 166 45.25 -19.27 5.92
N GLY A 167 45.43 -20.58 6.01
CA GLY A 167 45.80 -21.24 7.23
C GLY A 167 44.84 -20.91 8.40
N LYS A 168 45.37 -20.21 9.40
CA LYS A 168 44.63 -19.85 10.64
C LYS A 168 44.05 -18.43 10.65
N ASP A 169 43.98 -17.73 9.53
CA ASP A 169 43.40 -16.39 9.48
C ASP A 169 41.92 -16.41 9.91
N LEU A 170 41.56 -15.61 10.90
CA LEU A 170 40.17 -15.44 11.37
C LEU A 170 39.34 -14.54 10.46
N VAL A 171 40.00 -13.63 9.76
CA VAL A 171 39.39 -12.57 8.98
C VAL A 171 39.97 -12.52 7.58
N THR A 172 39.10 -12.39 6.57
CA THR A 172 39.55 -12.11 5.21
C THR A 172 38.70 -10.99 4.61
N THR A 173 39.22 -10.26 3.65
CA THR A 173 38.55 -9.14 3.00
C THR A 173 38.42 -9.38 1.50
N LEU A 174 37.27 -9.01 0.95
CA LEU A 174 37.07 -8.96 -0.49
C LEU A 174 37.74 -7.68 -1.04
N PRO A 175 38.45 -7.75 -2.16
CA PRO A 175 39.06 -6.56 -2.76
C PRO A 175 37.99 -5.53 -3.11
N SER A 176 38.23 -4.26 -2.71
CA SER A 176 37.38 -3.14 -3.11
C SER A 176 37.44 -2.99 -4.62
N GLN A 177 36.33 -3.25 -5.29
CA GLN A 177 36.23 -3.22 -6.74
C GLN A 177 34.97 -2.50 -7.20
N ASN A 178 35.10 -1.78 -8.32
CA ASN A 178 33.98 -1.15 -9.02
C ASN A 178 33.68 -1.93 -10.30
N ILE A 179 32.51 -2.50 -10.41
CA ILE A 179 32.06 -3.30 -11.55
C ILE A 179 31.14 -2.45 -12.39
N PRO A 180 31.56 -1.99 -13.59
CA PRO A 180 30.73 -1.17 -14.45
C PRO A 180 29.62 -1.99 -15.09
N ILE A 181 28.42 -1.41 -15.15
CA ILE A 181 27.26 -2.00 -15.80
C ILE A 181 27.20 -1.51 -17.24
N THR A 182 27.45 -2.42 -18.17
CA THR A 182 27.46 -2.14 -19.61
C THR A 182 26.15 -2.49 -20.32
N ARG A 183 25.26 -3.24 -19.66
CA ARG A 183 23.97 -3.67 -20.18
C ARG A 183 22.87 -3.42 -19.15
N THR A 184 21.73 -2.96 -19.62
CA THR A 184 20.53 -2.81 -18.77
C THR A 184 19.96 -4.18 -18.44
N GLY A 185 19.79 -4.48 -17.15
CA GLY A 185 19.28 -5.76 -16.69
C GLY A 185 18.95 -5.77 -15.20
N MET A 186 18.43 -6.90 -14.74
CA MET A 186 18.21 -7.18 -13.32
C MET A 186 19.39 -8.00 -12.80
N PHE A 187 20.16 -7.41 -11.89
CA PHE A 187 21.36 -8.02 -11.35
C PHE A 187 21.13 -8.55 -9.95
N ASN A 188 21.72 -9.72 -9.67
CA ASN A 188 21.73 -10.35 -8.35
C ASN A 188 23.15 -10.52 -7.87
N LEU A 189 23.36 -10.30 -6.57
CA LEU A 189 24.60 -10.58 -5.87
C LEU A 189 24.36 -11.68 -4.85
N TYR A 190 25.17 -12.75 -4.93
CA TYR A 190 25.22 -13.78 -3.91
C TYR A 190 26.63 -13.89 -3.35
N PHE A 191 26.73 -13.99 -2.01
CA PHE A 191 27.93 -14.45 -1.36
C PHE A 191 27.77 -15.95 -1.09
N ILE A 192 28.79 -16.73 -1.46
CA ILE A 192 28.71 -18.20 -1.44
C ILE A 192 30.03 -18.75 -0.90
N TYR A 193 29.93 -19.72 -0.02
CA TYR A 193 31.04 -20.59 0.32
C TYR A 193 30.62 -22.06 0.24
N CYS A 194 31.59 -22.92 -0.10
CA CYS A 194 31.35 -24.32 -0.39
C CYS A 194 31.87 -25.25 0.72
N ASP A 195 32.77 -24.79 1.57
CA ASP A 195 33.39 -25.60 2.60
C ASP A 195 32.61 -25.56 3.91
N PRO A 196 32.11 -26.71 4.42
CA PRO A 196 31.42 -26.78 5.70
C PRO A 196 32.28 -26.32 6.90
N ALA A 197 33.60 -26.28 6.78
CA ALA A 197 34.50 -25.75 7.81
C ALA A 197 34.26 -24.27 8.12
N LEU A 198 33.65 -23.49 7.19
CA LEU A 198 33.27 -22.10 7.38
C LEU A 198 31.88 -21.94 8.01
N ASN A 199 31.26 -23.00 8.51
CA ASN A 199 29.94 -22.90 9.12
C ASN A 199 29.93 -21.91 10.31
N GLY A 200 29.03 -20.92 10.24
CA GLY A 200 29.00 -19.82 11.19
C GLY A 200 29.75 -18.58 10.72
N LEU A 201 30.21 -18.54 9.45
CA LEU A 201 30.80 -17.36 8.84
C LEU A 201 29.86 -16.17 8.93
N VAL A 202 30.44 -15.01 9.24
CA VAL A 202 29.73 -13.73 9.35
C VAL A 202 30.33 -12.74 8.35
N ILE A 203 29.48 -11.93 7.73
CA ILE A 203 29.86 -10.88 6.80
C ILE A 203 29.60 -9.49 7.39
N GLU A 204 30.51 -8.56 7.16
CA GLU A 204 30.38 -7.15 7.47
C GLU A 204 30.88 -6.31 6.29
N GLY A 205 30.25 -5.16 6.07
CA GLY A 205 30.62 -4.24 4.99
C GLY A 205 29.42 -3.72 4.24
N LYS A 206 29.65 -3.16 3.05
CA LYS A 206 28.56 -2.64 2.23
C LYS A 206 28.84 -2.77 0.74
N THR A 207 27.77 -2.86 -0.05
CA THR A 207 27.79 -2.71 -1.50
C THR A 207 26.98 -1.51 -1.93
N VAL A 208 27.48 -0.76 -2.89
CA VAL A 208 26.84 0.45 -3.43
C VAL A 208 26.44 0.20 -4.87
N TRP A 209 25.17 0.36 -5.16
CA TRP A 209 24.59 0.16 -6.47
C TRP A 209 24.14 1.51 -7.03
N LYS A 210 24.56 1.86 -8.22
CA LYS A 210 24.28 3.17 -8.80
C LYS A 210 23.80 3.05 -10.24
N ASN A 211 22.70 3.74 -10.54
CA ASN A 211 22.18 3.96 -11.87
C ASN A 211 22.78 5.23 -12.51
N PRO A 212 22.69 5.41 -13.85
CA PRO A 212 23.18 6.61 -14.52
C PRO A 212 22.54 7.91 -14.01
N THR A 213 21.32 7.84 -13.52
CA THR A 213 20.54 8.99 -13.00
C THR A 213 20.77 9.26 -11.52
N GLY A 214 21.33 8.33 -10.77
CA GLY A 214 21.57 8.43 -9.32
C GLY A 214 21.53 7.08 -8.62
N TYR A 215 21.33 7.11 -7.32
CA TYR A 215 21.31 5.90 -6.49
C TYR A 215 19.94 5.23 -6.38
N LEU A 216 18.89 5.80 -6.98
CA LEU A 216 17.57 5.20 -6.92
C LEU A 216 17.51 3.88 -7.69
N PRO A 217 17.03 2.77 -7.09
CA PRO A 217 16.85 1.49 -7.78
C PRO A 217 16.09 1.64 -9.09
N GLY A 218 16.52 0.95 -10.15
CA GLY A 218 15.93 1.13 -11.48
C GLY A 218 14.43 0.88 -11.55
N ARG A 219 13.91 -0.04 -10.72
CA ARG A 219 12.46 -0.31 -10.60
C ARG A 219 11.67 0.87 -10.03
N MET A 220 12.33 1.76 -9.26
CA MET A 220 11.72 2.92 -8.60
C MET A 220 12.05 4.24 -9.31
N ALA A 221 13.06 4.27 -10.17
CA ALA A 221 13.51 5.49 -10.85
C ALA A 221 12.39 6.25 -11.57
N PRO A 222 11.41 5.62 -12.27
CA PRO A 222 10.31 6.34 -12.90
C PRO A 222 9.34 6.98 -11.91
N LEU A 223 9.24 6.46 -10.67
CA LEU A 223 8.32 6.99 -9.66
C LEU A 223 8.67 8.41 -9.23
N MET A 224 9.95 8.78 -9.20
CA MET A 224 10.36 10.16 -8.90
C MET A 224 9.69 11.16 -9.85
N ASN A 225 9.81 10.92 -11.15
CA ASN A 225 9.17 11.77 -12.16
C ASN A 225 7.64 11.70 -12.08
N PHE A 226 7.09 10.50 -11.84
CA PHE A 226 5.65 10.31 -11.68
C PHE A 226 5.09 11.15 -10.52
N TYR A 227 5.70 11.13 -9.35
CA TYR A 227 5.25 11.94 -8.21
C TYR A 227 5.43 13.44 -8.46
N GLY A 228 6.46 13.84 -9.21
CA GLY A 228 6.60 15.22 -9.67
C GLY A 228 5.43 15.66 -10.56
N PHE A 229 5.04 14.85 -11.54
CA PHE A 229 3.87 15.13 -12.39
C PHE A 229 2.56 15.08 -11.60
N MET A 230 2.40 14.15 -10.67
CA MET A 230 1.21 14.07 -9.83
C MET A 230 1.10 15.27 -8.89
N SER A 231 2.21 15.75 -8.32
CA SER A 231 2.24 17.00 -7.54
C SER A 231 1.72 18.17 -8.37
N LEU A 232 2.18 18.32 -9.61
CA LEU A 232 1.69 19.36 -10.52
C LEU A 232 0.19 19.21 -10.82
N ALA A 233 -0.28 17.97 -11.05
CA ALA A 233 -1.70 17.68 -11.29
C ALA A 233 -2.57 18.08 -10.09
N PHE A 234 -2.14 17.78 -8.86
CA PHE A 234 -2.83 18.21 -7.64
C PHE A 234 -2.81 19.72 -7.45
N VAL A 235 -1.71 20.41 -7.80
CA VAL A 235 -1.64 21.88 -7.76
C VAL A 235 -2.65 22.48 -8.76
N ILE A 236 -2.74 21.96 -9.98
CA ILE A 236 -3.70 22.43 -10.98
C ILE A 236 -5.14 22.21 -10.48
N LEU A 237 -5.44 21.03 -9.94
CA LEU A 237 -6.75 20.75 -9.33
C LEU A 237 -7.03 21.71 -8.18
N GLY A 238 -6.04 21.94 -7.32
CA GLY A 238 -6.12 22.87 -6.18
C GLY A 238 -6.42 24.31 -6.61
N ILE A 239 -5.72 24.82 -7.62
CA ILE A 239 -5.94 26.18 -8.18
C ILE A 239 -7.37 26.29 -8.75
N PHE A 240 -7.79 25.30 -9.54
CA PHE A 240 -9.16 25.26 -10.09
C PHE A 240 -10.20 25.24 -8.98
N TRP A 241 -10.06 24.33 -8.02
CA TRP A 241 -10.96 24.18 -6.89
C TRP A 241 -11.04 25.44 -6.03
N PHE A 242 -9.88 26.00 -5.66
CA PHE A 242 -9.79 27.17 -4.81
C PHE A 242 -10.35 28.42 -5.49
N SER A 243 -10.19 28.56 -6.80
CA SER A 243 -10.79 29.66 -7.57
C SER A 243 -12.33 29.64 -7.50
N GLN A 244 -12.94 28.45 -7.60
CA GLN A 244 -14.38 28.29 -7.42
C GLN A 244 -14.81 28.51 -5.97
N TYR A 245 -14.03 27.98 -5.03
CA TYR A 245 -14.28 28.12 -3.59
C TYR A 245 -14.30 29.59 -3.16
N VAL A 246 -13.33 30.41 -3.58
CA VAL A 246 -13.27 31.85 -3.27
C VAL A 246 -14.39 32.61 -3.97
N ARG A 247 -14.73 32.27 -5.21
CA ARG A 247 -15.80 32.91 -5.96
C ARG A 247 -17.16 32.75 -5.29
N PHE A 248 -17.42 31.57 -4.66
CA PHE A 248 -18.70 31.22 -4.02
C PHE A 248 -18.58 31.02 -2.51
N TRP A 249 -17.63 31.70 -1.85
CA TRP A 249 -17.28 31.49 -0.44
C TRP A 249 -18.44 31.61 0.55
N ARG A 250 -19.50 32.36 0.20
CA ARG A 250 -20.70 32.54 1.03
C ARG A 250 -21.67 31.36 0.95
N GLU A 251 -21.54 30.50 -0.05
CA GLU A 251 -22.43 29.39 -0.32
C GLU A 251 -21.77 28.01 -0.14
N VAL A 252 -20.65 28.02 0.61
CA VAL A 252 -19.83 26.82 0.79
C VAL A 252 -20.52 25.83 1.73
N LEU A 253 -20.64 24.59 1.30
CA LEU A 253 -21.18 23.47 2.06
C LEU A 253 -20.09 22.79 2.91
N PRO A 254 -20.44 22.19 4.08
CA PRO A 254 -19.49 21.42 4.89
C PRO A 254 -18.75 20.34 4.10
N LEU A 255 -19.42 19.70 3.14
CA LEU A 255 -18.82 18.71 2.25
C LEU A 255 -17.70 19.29 1.38
N GLN A 256 -17.86 20.53 0.89
CA GLN A 256 -16.84 21.18 0.09
C GLN A 256 -15.58 21.50 0.90
N ASN A 257 -15.71 21.80 2.20
CA ASN A 257 -14.58 21.91 3.12
C ASN A 257 -13.81 20.60 3.26
N CYS A 258 -14.54 19.49 3.33
CA CYS A 258 -13.92 18.16 3.38
C CYS A 258 -13.16 17.83 2.08
N ILE A 259 -13.71 18.16 0.91
CA ILE A 259 -13.03 17.99 -0.37
C ILE A 259 -11.77 18.86 -0.44
N THR A 260 -11.85 20.11 0.00
CA THR A 260 -10.69 21.03 0.10
C THR A 260 -9.57 20.40 0.94
N PHE A 261 -9.94 19.83 2.08
CA PHE A 261 -8.99 19.16 2.96
C PHE A 261 -8.32 17.95 2.30
N VAL A 262 -9.08 17.11 1.58
CA VAL A 262 -8.51 15.96 0.84
C VAL A 262 -7.59 16.41 -0.29
N ILE A 263 -7.91 17.49 -1.01
CA ILE A 263 -7.03 18.05 -2.05
C ILE A 263 -5.72 18.54 -1.41
N ALA A 264 -5.78 19.26 -0.30
CA ALA A 264 -4.60 19.75 0.42
C ALA A 264 -3.71 18.58 0.91
N LEU A 265 -4.31 17.54 1.49
CA LEU A 265 -3.59 16.32 1.89
C LEU A 265 -2.93 15.63 0.70
N GLY A 266 -3.61 15.57 -0.45
CA GLY A 266 -3.06 14.99 -1.67
C GLY A 266 -1.86 15.78 -2.22
N MET A 267 -1.91 17.11 -2.15
CA MET A 267 -0.77 17.97 -2.52
C MET A 267 0.44 17.66 -1.63
N LEU A 268 0.24 17.60 -0.31
CA LEU A 268 1.30 17.30 0.65
C LEU A 268 1.88 15.90 0.44
N GLU A 269 1.04 14.89 0.32
CA GLU A 269 1.47 13.50 0.08
C GLU A 269 2.34 13.38 -1.17
N MET A 270 1.90 13.93 -2.31
CA MET A 270 2.66 13.85 -3.56
C MET A 270 3.99 14.60 -3.46
N ALA A 271 4.02 15.74 -2.77
CA ALA A 271 5.23 16.51 -2.55
C ALA A 271 6.23 15.74 -1.66
N PHE A 272 5.76 15.14 -0.57
CA PHE A 272 6.62 14.34 0.31
C PHE A 272 7.19 13.11 -0.39
N TRP A 273 6.39 12.39 -1.19
CA TRP A 273 6.90 11.29 -2.01
C TRP A 273 7.94 11.75 -3.04
N TYR A 274 7.72 12.88 -3.70
CA TYR A 274 8.72 13.43 -4.61
C TYR A 274 10.05 13.74 -3.90
N PHE A 275 10.01 14.43 -2.76
CA PHE A 275 11.20 14.74 -1.99
C PHE A 275 11.89 13.50 -1.43
N GLU A 276 11.13 12.49 -1.02
CA GLU A 276 11.67 11.20 -0.56
C GLU A 276 12.48 10.52 -1.66
N TYR A 277 11.91 10.41 -2.86
CA TYR A 277 12.61 9.79 -3.99
C TYR A 277 13.79 10.64 -4.48
N ALA A 278 13.70 11.97 -4.45
CA ALA A 278 14.79 12.86 -4.83
C ALA A 278 15.97 12.73 -3.86
N GLU A 279 15.74 12.78 -2.56
CA GLU A 279 16.78 12.63 -1.53
C GLU A 279 17.39 11.21 -1.58
N PHE A 280 16.57 10.18 -1.77
CA PHE A 280 17.05 8.82 -1.95
C PHE A 280 17.94 8.70 -3.20
N ASN A 281 17.57 9.35 -4.32
CA ASN A 281 18.35 9.34 -5.55
C ASN A 281 19.71 10.01 -5.39
N ASP A 282 19.81 11.02 -4.53
CA ASP A 282 21.06 11.76 -4.31
C ASP A 282 21.97 11.11 -3.28
N THR A 283 21.42 10.54 -2.22
CA THR A 283 22.18 9.99 -1.08
C THR A 283 22.44 8.49 -1.17
N GLY A 284 21.56 7.75 -1.86
CA GLY A 284 21.56 6.28 -1.87
C GLY A 284 21.00 5.65 -0.61
N LEU A 285 20.54 6.46 0.34
CA LEU A 285 19.91 6.02 1.59
C LEU A 285 18.50 6.57 1.65
N ARG A 286 17.56 5.73 2.07
CA ARG A 286 16.17 6.15 2.18
C ARG A 286 15.98 7.10 3.37
N PRO A 287 15.45 8.33 3.16
CA PRO A 287 15.30 9.32 4.23
C PRO A 287 14.08 8.98 5.10
N MET A 288 14.27 8.20 6.17
CA MET A 288 13.18 7.68 7.02
C MET A 288 12.23 8.75 7.54
N GLY A 289 12.75 9.96 7.88
CA GLY A 289 11.92 11.06 8.34
C GLY A 289 10.94 11.55 7.28
N ILE A 290 11.37 11.69 6.04
CA ILE A 290 10.51 12.11 4.92
C ILE A 290 9.54 10.99 4.56
N THR A 291 10.02 9.74 4.51
CA THR A 291 9.19 8.55 4.24
C THR A 291 8.06 8.43 5.26
N PHE A 292 8.34 8.61 6.54
CA PHE A 292 7.31 8.60 7.60
C PHE A 292 6.20 9.62 7.31
N TRP A 293 6.55 10.86 7.02
CA TRP A 293 5.54 11.90 6.71
C TRP A 293 4.79 11.61 5.41
N ALA A 294 5.48 11.10 4.37
CA ALA A 294 4.84 10.71 3.11
C ALA A 294 3.77 9.64 3.34
N VAL A 295 4.09 8.60 4.10
CA VAL A 295 3.18 7.52 4.48
C VAL A 295 2.02 8.07 5.31
N THR A 296 2.31 8.84 6.35
CA THR A 296 1.26 9.39 7.24
C THR A 296 0.27 10.27 6.48
N PHE A 297 0.73 11.21 5.63
CA PHE A 297 -0.18 12.02 4.82
C PHE A 297 -1.00 11.17 3.84
N GLY A 298 -0.40 10.14 3.24
CA GLY A 298 -1.08 9.19 2.38
C GLY A 298 -2.19 8.42 3.10
N THR A 299 -1.88 7.88 4.26
CA THR A 299 -2.83 7.11 5.09
C THR A 299 -3.96 7.99 5.64
N VAL A 300 -3.63 9.21 6.10
CA VAL A 300 -4.65 10.19 6.53
C VAL A 300 -5.58 10.55 5.36
N LYS A 301 -5.01 10.88 4.18
CA LYS A 301 -5.82 11.18 2.97
C LYS A 301 -6.74 10.00 2.62
N ARG A 302 -6.22 8.78 2.59
CA ARG A 302 -6.99 7.57 2.27
C ARG A 302 -8.12 7.35 3.26
N THR A 303 -7.84 7.44 4.57
CA THR A 303 -8.82 7.27 5.64
C THR A 303 -9.92 8.34 5.58
N VAL A 304 -9.53 9.61 5.46
CA VAL A 304 -10.47 10.74 5.36
C VAL A 304 -11.34 10.60 4.12
N SER A 305 -10.77 10.18 2.98
CA SER A 305 -11.52 9.93 1.75
C SER A 305 -12.58 8.85 1.93
N TRP A 306 -12.24 7.70 2.54
CA TRP A 306 -13.19 6.63 2.84
C TRP A 306 -14.32 7.09 3.75
N VAL A 307 -13.97 7.81 4.82
CA VAL A 307 -14.94 8.35 5.77
C VAL A 307 -15.88 9.35 5.09
N ILE A 308 -15.36 10.27 4.28
CA ILE A 308 -16.18 11.25 3.55
C ILE A 308 -17.10 10.55 2.57
N ILE A 309 -16.61 9.61 1.77
CA ILE A 309 -17.42 8.85 0.82
C ILE A 309 -18.56 8.11 1.57
N LEU A 310 -18.26 7.48 2.70
CA LEU A 310 -19.27 6.81 3.53
C LEU A 310 -20.30 7.80 4.07
N VAL A 311 -19.88 8.93 4.62
CA VAL A 311 -20.75 9.96 5.19
C VAL A 311 -21.65 10.57 4.11
N VAL A 312 -21.09 10.85 2.93
CA VAL A 312 -21.87 11.33 1.76
C VAL A 312 -22.87 10.27 1.30
N SER A 313 -22.47 8.99 1.25
CA SER A 313 -23.35 7.89 0.85
C SER A 313 -24.56 7.75 1.79
N MET A 314 -24.41 8.11 3.08
CA MET A 314 -25.49 8.18 4.05
C MET A 314 -26.39 9.42 3.89
N GLY A 315 -26.06 10.33 2.99
CA GLY A 315 -26.83 11.54 2.70
C GLY A 315 -26.55 12.74 3.60
N TYR A 316 -25.42 12.75 4.33
CA TYR A 316 -25.04 13.87 5.19
C TYR A 316 -24.84 15.18 4.39
N GLY A 317 -25.36 16.28 4.92
CA GLY A 317 -25.26 17.61 4.31
C GLY A 317 -26.21 17.87 3.12
N VAL A 318 -26.82 16.82 2.56
CA VAL A 318 -27.73 16.91 1.40
C VAL A 318 -29.13 16.39 1.71
N VAL A 319 -29.24 15.30 2.47
CA VAL A 319 -30.50 14.63 2.83
C VAL A 319 -30.73 14.69 4.34
N ARG A 320 -29.66 14.66 5.14
CA ARG A 320 -29.70 14.74 6.61
C ARG A 320 -28.81 15.86 7.14
N PRO A 321 -29.20 16.59 8.19
CA PRO A 321 -28.34 17.59 8.85
C PRO A 321 -27.30 16.94 9.75
N THR A 322 -27.62 15.80 10.39
CA THR A 322 -26.75 15.10 11.34
C THR A 322 -26.75 13.59 11.11
N LEU A 323 -25.66 12.91 11.50
CA LEU A 323 -25.58 11.45 11.45
C LEU A 323 -26.15 10.77 12.72
N GLY A 324 -26.46 11.56 13.78
CA GLY A 324 -26.97 11.03 15.05
C GLY A 324 -25.99 10.01 15.68
N GLY A 325 -26.51 8.88 16.16
CA GLY A 325 -25.71 7.82 16.79
C GLY A 325 -24.73 7.08 15.87
N LEU A 326 -24.80 7.29 14.56
CA LEU A 326 -23.86 6.67 13.59
C LEU A 326 -22.50 7.36 13.57
N THR A 327 -22.39 8.62 14.02
CA THR A 327 -21.15 9.39 14.03
C THR A 327 -20.03 8.66 14.78
N SER A 328 -20.31 8.13 15.96
CA SER A 328 -19.33 7.38 16.77
C SER A 328 -18.85 6.11 16.05
N LYS A 329 -19.74 5.37 15.38
CA LYS A 329 -19.37 4.16 14.63
C LYS A 329 -18.49 4.47 13.44
N VAL A 330 -18.79 5.56 12.72
CA VAL A 330 -17.97 6.01 11.57
C VAL A 330 -16.59 6.46 12.02
N ILE A 331 -16.50 7.23 13.12
CA ILE A 331 -15.21 7.67 13.68
C ILE A 331 -14.40 6.47 14.16
N MET A 332 -15.00 5.52 14.88
CA MET A 332 -14.30 4.31 15.32
C MET A 332 -13.79 3.49 14.14
N LEU A 333 -14.60 3.29 13.10
CA LEU A 333 -14.19 2.58 11.90
C LEU A 333 -13.03 3.30 11.19
N GLY A 334 -13.12 4.63 11.03
CA GLY A 334 -12.05 5.44 10.45
C GLY A 334 -10.75 5.36 11.26
N ALA A 335 -10.82 5.45 12.58
CA ALA A 335 -9.65 5.33 13.46
C ALA A 335 -9.01 3.94 13.36
N THR A 336 -9.81 2.87 13.36
CA THR A 336 -9.30 1.50 13.21
C THR A 336 -8.63 1.30 11.84
N PHE A 337 -9.25 1.82 10.78
CA PHE A 337 -8.69 1.78 9.43
C PHE A 337 -7.39 2.55 9.33
N PHE A 338 -7.32 3.76 9.90
CA PHE A 338 -6.11 4.56 9.95
C PHE A 338 -4.96 3.81 10.61
N LEU A 339 -5.18 3.29 11.83
CA LEU A 339 -4.14 2.56 12.56
C LEU A 339 -3.65 1.32 11.81
N ALA A 340 -4.58 0.52 11.27
CA ALA A 340 -4.21 -0.68 10.52
C ALA A 340 -3.43 -0.35 9.24
N SER A 341 -3.87 0.66 8.50
CA SER A 341 -3.23 1.10 7.26
C SER A 341 -1.88 1.75 7.52
N GLU A 342 -1.75 2.60 8.56
CA GLU A 342 -0.49 3.25 8.94
C GLU A 342 0.57 2.21 9.31
N ILE A 343 0.22 1.21 10.14
CA ILE A 343 1.14 0.13 10.50
C ILE A 343 1.58 -0.65 9.26
N LEU A 344 0.63 -1.03 8.39
CA LEU A 344 0.95 -1.77 7.16
C LEU A 344 1.91 -0.99 6.26
N GLU A 345 1.57 0.27 5.95
CA GLU A 345 2.35 1.12 5.04
C GLU A 345 3.75 1.43 5.61
N LEU A 346 3.85 1.71 6.92
CA LEU A 346 5.15 1.92 7.57
C LEU A 346 6.02 0.66 7.52
N VAL A 347 5.46 -0.51 7.81
CA VAL A 347 6.21 -1.78 7.78
C VAL A 347 6.62 -2.12 6.34
N GLU A 348 5.77 -1.90 5.34
CA GLU A 348 6.12 -2.13 3.93
C GLU A 348 7.22 -1.17 3.44
N ASN A 349 7.18 0.08 3.86
CA ASN A 349 8.18 1.08 3.46
C ASN A 349 9.47 1.03 4.27
N ALA A 350 9.46 0.43 5.46
CA ALA A 350 10.66 0.22 6.27
C ALA A 350 11.51 -0.98 5.82
N GLY A 351 11.12 -1.70 4.76
CA GLY A 351 11.86 -2.87 4.28
C GLY A 351 11.78 -4.10 5.20
N ALA A 352 11.20 -3.96 6.39
CA ALA A 352 11.08 -5.05 7.36
C ALA A 352 10.27 -6.25 6.86
N VAL A 353 9.48 -6.07 5.80
CA VAL A 353 8.62 -7.13 5.22
C VAL A 353 9.39 -8.06 4.29
N SER A 354 10.55 -7.65 3.74
CA SER A 354 11.38 -8.54 2.92
C SER A 354 11.87 -9.75 3.70
N ASP A 355 12.10 -9.58 5.01
CA ASP A 355 12.57 -10.62 5.93
C ASP A 355 11.42 -11.43 6.56
N PHE A 356 10.19 -10.90 6.56
CA PHE A 356 9.02 -11.64 7.04
C PHE A 356 8.54 -12.62 5.97
N ALA A 357 8.79 -13.91 6.17
CA ALA A 357 8.25 -14.98 5.36
C ALA A 357 6.75 -14.76 5.10
N GLY A 358 6.28 -14.99 3.88
CA GLY A 358 4.97 -14.63 3.31
C GLY A 358 3.72 -14.75 4.21
N LYS A 359 3.77 -15.56 5.28
CA LYS A 359 2.68 -15.68 6.27
C LYS A 359 2.52 -14.43 7.14
N ALA A 360 3.61 -13.80 7.58
CA ALA A 360 3.54 -12.61 8.42
C ALA A 360 3.04 -11.39 7.63
N ARG A 361 3.41 -11.27 6.35
CA ARG A 361 2.86 -10.24 5.46
C ARG A 361 1.34 -10.38 5.31
N LEU A 362 0.85 -11.62 5.19
CA LEU A 362 -0.59 -11.88 5.08
C LEU A 362 -1.36 -11.39 6.32
N PHE A 363 -0.79 -11.54 7.52
CA PHE A 363 -1.40 -11.04 8.76
C PHE A 363 -1.53 -9.52 8.81
N LEU A 364 -0.62 -8.78 8.17
CA LEU A 364 -0.70 -7.31 8.11
C LEU A 364 -1.66 -6.82 7.02
N VAL A 365 -1.67 -7.46 5.86
CA VAL A 365 -2.51 -7.05 4.71
C VAL A 365 -3.98 -7.41 4.93
N LEU A 366 -4.27 -8.58 5.55
CA LEU A 366 -5.63 -9.08 5.71
C LEU A 366 -6.58 -8.14 6.48
N PRO A 367 -6.19 -7.55 7.63
CA PRO A 367 -7.07 -6.61 8.36
C PRO A 367 -7.46 -5.39 7.51
N VAL A 368 -6.50 -4.80 6.79
CA VAL A 368 -6.76 -3.63 5.93
C VAL A 368 -7.71 -4.01 4.79
N ALA A 369 -7.47 -5.13 4.12
CA ALA A 369 -8.34 -5.63 3.04
C ALA A 369 -9.78 -5.92 3.51
N LEU A 370 -9.95 -6.48 4.72
CA LEU A 370 -11.26 -6.71 5.31
C LEU A 370 -11.97 -5.40 5.65
N LEU A 371 -11.25 -4.40 6.15
CA LEU A 371 -11.81 -3.08 6.42
C LEU A 371 -12.20 -2.35 5.13
N ASP A 372 -11.38 -2.42 4.07
CA ASP A 372 -11.72 -1.88 2.74
C ASP A 372 -13.01 -2.52 2.20
N ALA A 373 -13.12 -3.85 2.27
CA ALA A 373 -14.33 -4.57 1.86
C ALA A 373 -15.55 -4.14 2.68
N PHE A 374 -15.39 -3.95 3.99
CA PHE A 374 -16.46 -3.49 4.88
C PHE A 374 -16.91 -2.06 4.52
N PHE A 375 -15.97 -1.13 4.24
CA PHE A 375 -16.29 0.21 3.76
C PHE A 375 -17.08 0.15 2.45
N ILE A 376 -16.64 -0.63 1.47
CA ILE A 376 -17.30 -0.76 0.17
C ILE A 376 -18.75 -1.25 0.35
N ILE A 377 -18.97 -2.33 1.12
CA ILE A 377 -20.30 -2.89 1.37
C ILE A 377 -21.19 -1.87 2.07
N TRP A 378 -20.67 -1.18 3.09
CA TRP A 378 -21.45 -0.20 3.82
C TRP A 378 -21.81 1.01 2.95
N ILE A 379 -20.86 1.52 2.14
CA ILE A 379 -21.08 2.62 1.20
C ILE A 379 -22.19 2.27 0.21
N PHE A 380 -22.12 1.14 -0.48
CA PHE A 380 -23.13 0.77 -1.48
C PHE A 380 -24.50 0.49 -0.84
N THR A 381 -24.53 -0.14 0.33
CA THR A 381 -25.79 -0.36 1.07
C THR A 381 -26.43 0.97 1.51
N SER A 382 -25.63 1.93 2.00
CA SER A 382 -26.12 3.25 2.40
C SER A 382 -26.57 4.06 1.19
N LEU A 383 -25.83 3.97 0.09
CA LEU A 383 -26.10 4.69 -1.14
C LEU A 383 -27.39 4.21 -1.82
N SER A 384 -27.64 2.90 -1.84
CA SER A 384 -28.91 2.34 -2.32
C SER A 384 -30.11 2.89 -1.52
N LYS A 385 -30.04 2.84 -0.19
CA LYS A 385 -31.09 3.41 0.67
C LYS A 385 -31.29 4.92 0.46
N THR A 386 -30.21 5.66 0.23
CA THR A 386 -30.28 7.11 -0.01
C THR A 386 -30.90 7.40 -1.37
N LEU A 387 -30.58 6.64 -2.42
CA LEU A 387 -31.20 6.75 -3.75
C LEU A 387 -32.70 6.46 -3.70
N ASP A 388 -33.12 5.38 -3.01
CA ASP A 388 -34.54 5.02 -2.85
C ASP A 388 -35.31 6.14 -2.16
N LYS A 389 -34.77 6.73 -1.09
CA LYS A 389 -35.37 7.86 -0.40
C LYS A 389 -35.47 9.13 -1.25
N LEU A 390 -34.42 9.45 -2.03
CA LEU A 390 -34.42 10.58 -2.96
C LEU A 390 -35.45 10.39 -4.07
N GLN A 391 -35.60 9.17 -4.56
CA GLN A 391 -36.57 8.82 -5.59
C GLN A 391 -38.01 8.91 -5.05
N ALA A 392 -38.26 8.40 -3.84
CA ALA A 392 -39.55 8.49 -3.17
C ALA A 392 -39.99 9.96 -2.93
N ARG A 393 -39.04 10.84 -2.60
CA ARG A 393 -39.30 12.28 -2.39
C ARG A 393 -39.28 13.11 -3.69
N ARG A 394 -39.10 12.50 -4.86
CA ARG A 394 -39.03 13.14 -6.18
C ARG A 394 -38.03 14.30 -6.30
N LEU A 395 -36.91 14.25 -5.56
CA LEU A 395 -35.86 15.26 -5.58
C LEU A 395 -34.91 15.03 -6.78
N ILE A 396 -35.39 15.32 -8.00
CA ILE A 396 -34.72 14.96 -9.27
C ILE A 396 -33.29 15.47 -9.36
N ALA A 397 -33.03 16.74 -8.96
CA ALA A 397 -31.69 17.32 -9.04
C ALA A 397 -30.68 16.62 -8.11
N LYS A 398 -31.07 16.30 -6.87
CA LYS A 398 -30.25 15.57 -5.93
C LYS A 398 -30.04 14.11 -6.36
N LEU A 399 -31.09 13.48 -6.90
CA LEU A 399 -31.06 12.12 -7.41
C LEU A 399 -30.06 11.96 -8.58
N ASP A 400 -30.01 12.91 -9.51
CA ASP A 400 -29.08 12.86 -10.65
C ASP A 400 -27.61 12.89 -10.18
N ILE A 401 -27.25 13.75 -9.23
CA ILE A 401 -25.91 13.79 -8.65
C ILE A 401 -25.56 12.48 -7.96
N TYR A 402 -26.47 11.93 -7.15
CA TYR A 402 -26.22 10.67 -6.46
C TYR A 402 -26.13 9.48 -7.41
N ARG A 403 -26.87 9.46 -8.52
CA ARG A 403 -26.69 8.45 -9.58
C ARG A 403 -25.32 8.53 -10.24
N LYS A 404 -24.88 9.74 -10.61
CA LYS A 404 -23.54 9.95 -11.19
C LYS A 404 -22.44 9.53 -10.22
N PHE A 405 -22.59 9.87 -8.94
CA PHE A 405 -21.69 9.45 -7.88
C PHE A 405 -21.64 7.93 -7.71
N THR A 406 -22.80 7.27 -7.68
CA THR A 406 -22.91 5.81 -7.60
C THR A 406 -22.21 5.14 -8.78
N ASN A 407 -22.45 5.63 -9.99
CA ASN A 407 -21.82 5.09 -11.20
C ASN A 407 -20.29 5.27 -11.17
N ALA A 408 -19.81 6.44 -10.73
CA ALA A 408 -18.37 6.67 -10.59
C ALA A 408 -17.72 5.71 -9.60
N LEU A 409 -18.35 5.51 -8.43
CA LEU A 409 -17.87 4.55 -7.43
C LEU A 409 -17.91 3.10 -7.95
N ALA A 410 -19.00 2.71 -8.62
CA ALA A 410 -19.14 1.38 -9.20
C ALA A 410 -18.06 1.11 -10.25
N VAL A 411 -17.81 2.06 -11.14
CA VAL A 411 -16.74 1.97 -12.15
C VAL A 411 -15.38 1.87 -11.46
N THR A 412 -15.13 2.69 -10.43
CA THR A 412 -13.87 2.63 -9.68
C THR A 412 -13.65 1.26 -9.05
N VAL A 413 -14.68 0.66 -8.45
CA VAL A 413 -14.59 -0.70 -7.86
C VAL A 413 -14.31 -1.76 -8.92
N VAL A 414 -15.03 -1.73 -10.06
CA VAL A 414 -14.80 -2.68 -11.15
C VAL A 414 -13.37 -2.57 -11.70
N VAL A 415 -12.89 -1.34 -11.92
CA VAL A 415 -11.53 -1.07 -12.39
C VAL A 415 -10.49 -1.54 -11.34
N SER A 416 -10.75 -1.31 -10.06
CA SER A 416 -9.87 -1.77 -8.96
C SER A 416 -9.76 -3.29 -8.93
N VAL A 417 -10.88 -4.02 -9.05
CA VAL A 417 -10.88 -5.49 -9.09
C VAL A 417 -10.10 -6.01 -10.30
N GLY A 418 -10.35 -5.44 -11.47
CA GLY A 418 -9.59 -5.79 -12.69
C GLY A 418 -8.09 -5.56 -12.53
N TRP A 419 -7.71 -4.46 -11.87
CA TRP A 419 -6.30 -4.16 -11.60
C TRP A 419 -5.66 -5.11 -10.59
N ILE A 420 -6.37 -5.48 -9.52
CA ILE A 420 -5.90 -6.48 -8.56
C ILE A 420 -5.63 -7.82 -9.27
N CYS A 421 -6.53 -8.25 -10.16
CA CYS A 421 -6.30 -9.46 -10.95
C CYS A 421 -5.04 -9.35 -11.83
N TYR A 422 -4.84 -8.19 -12.48
CA TYR A 422 -3.62 -7.93 -13.26
C TYR A 422 -2.36 -7.94 -12.38
N GLU A 423 -2.39 -7.29 -11.22
CA GLU A 423 -1.26 -7.25 -10.28
C GLU A 423 -0.88 -8.66 -9.77
N LEU A 424 -1.88 -9.48 -9.44
CA LEU A 424 -1.66 -10.87 -9.04
C LEU A 424 -1.06 -11.70 -10.18
N TYR A 425 -1.58 -11.52 -11.40
CA TYR A 425 -1.04 -12.15 -12.60
C TYR A 425 0.42 -11.73 -12.84
N PHE A 426 0.71 -10.44 -12.77
CA PHE A 426 2.06 -9.90 -12.95
C PHE A 426 3.03 -10.48 -11.92
N LYS A 427 2.68 -10.44 -10.63
CA LYS A 427 3.52 -10.98 -9.54
C LYS A 427 3.70 -12.50 -9.61
N SER A 428 2.69 -13.23 -10.08
CA SER A 428 2.76 -14.68 -10.24
C SER A 428 3.68 -15.10 -11.39
N ASN A 429 3.70 -14.36 -12.48
CA ASN A 429 4.51 -14.68 -13.64
C ASN A 429 5.93 -14.12 -13.58
N ASP A 430 6.15 -13.05 -12.83
CA ASP A 430 7.47 -12.39 -12.72
C ASP A 430 8.18 -12.73 -11.40
N VAL A 431 8.35 -14.03 -11.14
CA VAL A 431 8.99 -14.54 -9.91
C VAL A 431 10.41 -14.01 -9.71
N TYR A 432 11.08 -13.64 -10.78
CA TYR A 432 12.48 -13.20 -10.77
C TYR A 432 12.69 -11.73 -11.08
N ASN A 433 11.60 -10.95 -11.07
CA ASN A 433 11.64 -9.52 -11.42
C ASN A 433 12.26 -9.24 -12.81
N GLY A 434 12.04 -10.11 -13.78
CA GLY A 434 12.50 -9.90 -15.15
C GLY A 434 11.88 -8.67 -15.81
N HIS A 435 10.64 -8.35 -15.44
CA HIS A 435 9.91 -7.17 -15.91
C HIS A 435 9.97 -5.97 -14.96
N TRP A 436 11.08 -5.85 -14.21
CA TRP A 436 11.28 -4.80 -13.20
C TRP A 436 11.07 -3.37 -13.72
N GLN A 437 11.33 -3.12 -15.01
CA GLN A 437 11.12 -1.81 -15.65
C GLN A 437 9.66 -1.34 -15.62
N ASN A 438 8.70 -2.26 -15.54
CA ASN A 438 7.27 -1.98 -15.51
C ASN A 438 6.68 -2.04 -14.08
N ALA A 439 7.47 -2.45 -13.10
CA ALA A 439 6.99 -2.63 -11.73
C ALA A 439 6.45 -1.34 -11.08
N TRP A 440 6.97 -0.17 -11.49
CA TRP A 440 6.51 1.14 -11.01
C TRP A 440 5.06 1.47 -11.39
N ILE A 441 4.52 0.83 -12.45
CA ILE A 441 3.15 1.07 -12.91
C ILE A 441 2.13 0.63 -11.85
N ILE A 442 2.47 -0.39 -11.03
CA ILE A 442 1.57 -0.93 -10.01
C ILE A 442 1.19 0.14 -8.96
N PRO A 443 2.14 0.76 -8.24
CA PRO A 443 1.80 1.82 -7.29
C PRO A 443 1.28 3.09 -7.98
N ALA A 444 1.78 3.42 -9.17
CA ALA A 444 1.35 4.59 -9.94
C ALA A 444 -0.14 4.52 -10.30
N PHE A 445 -0.64 3.36 -10.70
CA PHE A 445 -2.04 3.17 -11.06
C PHE A 445 -3.00 3.51 -9.92
N TRP A 446 -2.70 3.07 -8.69
CA TRP A 446 -3.53 3.35 -7.53
C TRP A 446 -3.62 4.86 -7.23
N GLN A 447 -2.53 5.58 -7.41
CA GLN A 447 -2.52 7.04 -7.24
C GLN A 447 -3.33 7.75 -8.33
N VAL A 448 -3.22 7.31 -9.59
CA VAL A 448 -4.01 7.86 -10.71
C VAL A 448 -5.50 7.57 -10.53
N LEU A 449 -5.87 6.36 -10.11
CA LEU A 449 -7.26 5.98 -9.87
C LEU A 449 -7.88 6.81 -8.74
N SER A 450 -7.16 6.96 -7.63
CA SER A 450 -7.58 7.79 -6.50
C SER A 450 -7.74 9.26 -6.89
N PHE A 451 -6.79 9.81 -7.64
CA PHE A 451 -6.84 11.18 -8.17
C PHE A 451 -8.02 11.38 -9.12
N SER A 452 -8.26 10.42 -10.03
CA SER A 452 -9.36 10.47 -10.98
C SER A 452 -10.72 10.48 -10.27
N LEU A 453 -10.89 9.63 -9.24
CA LEU A 453 -12.09 9.62 -8.42
C LEU A 453 -12.28 10.96 -7.69
N LEU A 454 -11.20 11.52 -7.13
CA LEU A 454 -11.23 12.83 -6.49
C LEU A 454 -11.64 13.94 -7.48
N CYS A 455 -11.13 13.93 -8.71
CA CYS A 455 -11.54 14.87 -9.77
C CYS A 455 -13.03 14.76 -10.08
N VAL A 456 -13.58 13.55 -10.19
CA VAL A 456 -15.02 13.33 -10.42
C VAL A 456 -15.83 13.86 -9.24
N ILE A 457 -15.44 13.56 -8.01
CA ILE A 457 -16.10 14.06 -6.80
C ILE A 457 -16.04 15.59 -6.76
N ALA A 458 -14.88 16.18 -7.00
CA ALA A 458 -14.71 17.64 -7.05
C ALA A 458 -15.61 18.27 -8.14
N ALA A 459 -15.73 17.67 -9.32
CA ALA A 459 -16.61 18.15 -10.37
C ALA A 459 -18.10 18.06 -10.01
N LEU A 460 -18.52 16.96 -9.36
CA LEU A 460 -19.92 16.77 -8.95
C LEU A 460 -20.37 17.74 -7.86
N TRP A 461 -19.48 18.11 -6.92
CA TRP A 461 -19.77 19.02 -5.80
C TRP A 461 -19.04 20.35 -5.89
N ALA A 462 -18.64 20.78 -7.11
CA ALA A 462 -17.99 22.06 -7.30
C ALA A 462 -18.86 23.21 -6.74
N PRO A 463 -18.28 24.18 -5.98
CA PRO A 463 -18.99 25.36 -5.54
C PRO A 463 -19.63 26.12 -6.72
N SER A 464 -20.92 26.41 -6.64
CA SER A 464 -21.67 27.12 -7.69
C SER A 464 -22.79 27.96 -7.07
N GLN A 465 -23.34 28.90 -7.84
CA GLN A 465 -24.49 29.73 -7.41
C GLN A 465 -25.71 28.90 -6.95
N ASN A 466 -25.79 27.62 -7.35
CA ASN A 466 -26.88 26.73 -7.00
C ASN A 466 -26.51 25.74 -5.90
N SER A 467 -25.37 25.91 -5.22
CA SER A 467 -24.91 24.97 -4.17
C SER A 467 -25.95 24.80 -3.06
N MET A 468 -26.66 25.88 -2.69
CA MET A 468 -27.76 25.85 -1.71
C MET A 468 -28.95 24.98 -2.13
N ARG A 469 -29.18 24.75 -3.43
CA ARG A 469 -30.23 23.80 -3.89
C ARG A 469 -29.92 22.36 -3.54
N TYR A 470 -28.66 22.05 -3.31
CA TYR A 470 -28.18 20.72 -2.90
C TYR A 470 -28.02 20.63 -1.38
N ALA A 471 -28.07 21.78 -0.68
CA ALA A 471 -28.05 21.84 0.76
C ALA A 471 -29.33 21.18 1.35
N TYR A 472 -29.22 20.74 2.58
CA TYR A 472 -30.34 20.30 3.36
C TYR A 472 -31.33 21.46 3.56
N SER A 473 -32.61 21.25 3.23
CA SER A 473 -33.71 22.15 3.59
C SER A 473 -34.58 21.46 4.63
N ASP A 474 -34.92 22.18 5.70
CA ASP A 474 -35.60 21.66 6.91
C ASP A 474 -37.07 21.26 6.68
N ASP A 475 -37.61 21.52 5.49
CA ASP A 475 -39.04 21.31 5.16
C ASP A 475 -39.49 19.83 5.12
N GLY A 476 -38.84 18.92 5.80
CA GLY A 476 -39.28 17.52 5.78
C GLY A 476 -38.51 16.56 6.70
N SER A 477 -37.93 17.07 7.79
CA SER A 477 -36.92 16.31 8.57
C SER A 477 -37.43 15.34 9.61
N GLU A 478 -38.72 15.43 10.03
CA GLU A 478 -39.20 14.67 11.20
C GLU A 478 -39.27 13.14 11.01
N ASP A 479 -39.38 12.66 9.77
CA ASP A 479 -39.51 11.22 9.50
C ASP A 479 -38.19 10.45 9.35
N PHE A 480 -37.06 11.15 9.22
CA PHE A 480 -35.81 10.49 8.88
C PHE A 480 -35.12 9.81 10.08
N ASP A 481 -35.26 10.39 11.27
CA ASP A 481 -34.59 9.88 12.48
C ASP A 481 -35.34 8.72 13.15
N ARG A 482 -36.61 8.52 12.77
CA ARG A 482 -37.47 7.50 13.39
C ARG A 482 -37.28 6.10 12.80
N GLU A 483 -36.96 5.98 11.51
CA GLU A 483 -36.79 4.67 10.85
C GLU A 483 -35.45 3.98 11.14
N ASP A 484 -34.37 4.74 11.33
CA ASP A 484 -33.07 4.14 11.60
C ASP A 484 -32.92 3.59 13.03
N SER A 485 -33.76 4.03 13.96
CA SER A 485 -33.83 3.47 15.33
C SER A 485 -34.49 2.08 15.35
N PHE A 486 -35.37 1.78 14.40
CA PHE A 486 -36.08 0.49 14.33
C PHE A 486 -35.30 -0.61 13.60
N SER A 487 -34.37 -0.28 12.73
CA SER A 487 -33.62 -1.29 11.96
C SER A 487 -32.52 -2.01 12.73
N LEU A 488 -32.22 -1.59 13.97
CA LEU A 488 -31.24 -2.20 14.86
C LEU A 488 -31.86 -3.18 15.88
N ILE A 489 -33.18 -3.30 15.93
CA ILE A 489 -33.85 -4.29 16.78
C ILE A 489 -34.11 -5.54 15.94
N LYS A 490 -33.26 -6.54 16.12
CA LYS A 490 -33.43 -7.91 15.61
C LYS A 490 -34.76 -8.46 16.13
N PRO A 491 -35.68 -8.98 15.30
CA PRO A 491 -36.85 -9.68 15.81
C PRO A 491 -36.39 -10.93 16.55
N GLY A 492 -36.57 -10.95 17.87
CA GLY A 492 -36.45 -12.16 18.65
C GLY A 492 -37.59 -13.13 18.28
N PRO A 493 -37.40 -14.46 18.43
CA PRO A 493 -38.40 -15.43 18.05
C PRO A 493 -39.64 -15.28 18.94
N VAL A 494 -40.78 -15.11 18.28
CA VAL A 494 -42.12 -15.14 18.91
C VAL A 494 -42.35 -16.54 19.42
N SER A 495 -42.35 -16.72 20.74
CA SER A 495 -42.87 -17.90 21.43
C SER A 495 -44.37 -17.77 21.54
N SER A 496 -45.05 -18.62 20.83
CA SER A 496 -46.49 -18.86 21.00
C SER A 496 -46.75 -19.54 22.33
N LYS A 497 -47.56 -18.94 23.21
CA LYS A 497 -48.44 -19.69 24.13
C LYS A 497 -49.62 -18.85 24.64
N ASP A 498 -50.79 -19.37 24.33
CA ASP A 498 -52.03 -19.49 25.08
C ASP A 498 -52.74 -18.21 25.52
N ALA A 499 -53.87 -17.89 24.89
CA ALA A 499 -55.23 -18.44 25.01
C ALA A 499 -55.99 -18.01 26.25
N ARG A 500 -57.18 -17.52 25.96
CA ARG A 500 -58.38 -17.45 26.77
C ARG A 500 -58.72 -16.17 27.56
N GLY A 501 -59.76 -15.52 27.05
CA GLY A 501 -60.94 -15.42 27.87
C GLY A 501 -61.63 -14.06 27.87
N SER A 502 -62.87 -14.05 27.34
CA SER A 502 -64.05 -13.34 27.78
C SER A 502 -64.35 -11.94 27.21
N ALA A 503 -65.20 -11.82 26.22
CA ALA A 503 -66.63 -11.58 26.26
C ALA A 503 -67.11 -10.23 26.86
N GLY A 504 -67.86 -9.50 26.06
CA GLY A 504 -68.76 -8.37 26.45
C GLY A 504 -68.72 -7.28 25.39
N LEU A 505 -69.50 -7.27 24.47
CA LEU A 505 -70.96 -7.05 24.19
C LEU A 505 -71.38 -5.58 24.21
N MET A 506 -72.11 -5.23 23.17
CA MET A 506 -73.01 -4.05 22.96
C MET A 506 -72.36 -2.77 22.45
N ASP A 507 -72.89 -2.09 21.56
CA ASP A 507 -74.06 -2.11 20.65
C ASP A 507 -74.07 -0.77 19.91
N ALA A 508 -74.32 -0.83 18.65
CA ALA A 508 -75.40 -0.25 17.88
C ALA A 508 -75.36 1.23 17.43
N ARG A 509 -75.71 1.30 16.21
CA ARG A 509 -76.50 2.23 15.43
C ARG A 509 -75.82 3.34 14.68
N ALA A 510 -75.82 3.20 13.37
CA ALA A 510 -76.82 3.44 12.32
C ALA A 510 -77.10 4.93 12.13
N ALA A 511 -76.94 5.47 10.94
CA ALA A 511 -77.84 5.62 9.82
C ALA A 511 -77.20 6.56 8.78
N VAL A 512 -77.14 6.18 7.51
CA VAL A 512 -78.08 6.49 6.42
C VAL A 512 -78.14 8.00 6.10
N SER A 513 -77.79 8.48 4.91
CA SER A 513 -78.55 8.42 3.66
C SER A 513 -77.97 9.38 2.64
N ASN A 514 -77.76 8.92 1.40
CA ASN A 514 -78.34 9.48 0.17
C ASN A 514 -78.07 10.97 -0.15
N ASP A 515 -77.90 11.44 -1.30
CA ASP A 515 -78.14 11.01 -2.68
C ASP A 515 -77.72 12.13 -3.65
N THR A 516 -77.50 11.76 -4.86
CA THR A 516 -77.96 12.31 -6.14
C THR A 516 -77.07 13.36 -6.87
N THR A 517 -76.49 12.85 -7.96
CA THR A 517 -76.56 13.27 -9.39
C THR A 517 -76.50 14.76 -9.75
N THR A 518 -75.68 15.06 -10.74
CA THR A 518 -75.95 15.27 -12.15
C THR A 518 -74.72 15.83 -12.91
N SER A 519 -74.32 15.11 -13.90
CA SER A 519 -74.04 15.40 -15.29
C SER A 519 -74.03 16.85 -15.77
N HIS A 520 -72.96 17.18 -16.60
CA HIS A 520 -72.99 17.72 -17.98
C HIS A 520 -71.57 17.97 -18.40
N ASP A 521 -71.06 17.28 -19.38
CA ASP A 521 -71.01 17.52 -20.84
C ASP A 521 -70.52 18.89 -21.26
N GLY A 522 -69.54 18.89 -22.19
CA GLY A 522 -69.16 20.00 -23.05
C GLY A 522 -67.65 19.95 -23.36
N ASP A 523 -67.24 19.19 -24.22
CA ASP A 523 -66.72 19.26 -25.62
C ASP A 523 -65.83 20.46 -25.99
N ILE A 524 -64.71 20.09 -26.69
CA ILE A 524 -64.08 20.72 -27.91
C ILE A 524 -63.18 21.94 -27.59
N GLU A 525 -61.96 22.07 -28.02
CA GLU A 525 -61.30 21.90 -29.31
C GLU A 525 -59.76 22.08 -29.22
N GLU A 526 -59.06 21.41 -30.04
CA GLU A 526 -57.78 21.63 -30.69
C GLU A 526 -57.35 23.11 -30.84
N ASP A 527 -56.11 23.43 -30.67
CA ASP A 527 -55.32 23.87 -31.82
C ASP A 527 -53.81 23.82 -31.57
N LYS A 528 -53.12 23.55 -32.69
CA LYS A 528 -51.72 23.36 -33.01
C LYS A 528 -50.89 24.64 -32.99
N ARG A 529 -49.59 24.39 -32.99
CA ARG A 529 -48.45 25.21 -33.54
C ARG A 529 -47.86 26.24 -32.52
N GLU A 530 -46.54 26.25 -32.37
CA GLU A 530 -45.32 26.05 -33.19
C GLU A 530 -44.19 25.40 -32.37
#